data_55d42625b2af76bdcfc7447685192e38
#
_entry.id   55d42625b2af76bdcfc7447685192e38
#
_cell.length_a   1.000
_cell.length_b   1.000
_cell.length_c   1.000
_cell.angle_alpha   90.00
_cell.angle_beta   90.00
_cell.angle_gamma   90.00
#
_symmetry.space_group_name_H-M   'P 1'
#
loop_
_entity.id
_entity.type
_entity.pdbx_description
1 polymer ?
#
loop_
_entity_poly.entity_id
_entity_poly.type
_entity_poly.pdbx_seq_one_letter_code
_entity_poly.pdbx_strand_id
1 'polypeptide(L)'
;DSDLHQTGEAKIQLITDGSDPNQARTIIGYATAVLSSYQERLLKEHRAPVLIQAETRMLYNPQAKSAYHFVPGVMGIILTLICAMMTAIAIVREREMGTMEVLLASPIRPLYIILAKAVPYFALSLVDLISILLLSAFVLDVPIEGSLFLLFGVSMLYILLALSLGLMISTLVESQVAAMLSSGMALMAPTMIFSGLMFPIESMPVVLQWVSTLMPARWYIAAMRKIMIQGAGLVHVETEILALTLMTSVLILVSLYKFKTRLE
;
A
#
# COMPACT_ATOMS: atom_id res chain seq x y z
N ASP A 1 23.65 31.84 -9.10
CA ASP A 1 25.04 32.37 -9.22
C ASP A 1 25.10 33.88 -9.09
N SER A 2 24.20 34.67 -9.72
CA SER A 2 24.21 36.14 -9.65
C SER A 2 24.11 36.67 -8.21
N ASP A 3 23.24 36.10 -7.39
CA ASP A 3 23.03 36.58 -6.01
C ASP A 3 24.22 36.27 -5.11
N LEU A 4 24.88 35.12 -5.29
CA LEU A 4 26.09 34.75 -4.55
C LEU A 4 27.26 35.73 -4.85
N HIS A 5 27.37 36.20 -6.10
CA HIS A 5 28.40 37.14 -6.50
C HIS A 5 28.11 38.60 -6.10
N GLN A 6 26.82 38.99 -5.97
CA GLN A 6 26.41 40.33 -5.63
C GLN A 6 26.24 40.59 -4.14
N THR A 7 25.65 39.62 -3.42
CA THR A 7 25.31 39.78 -2.00
C THR A 7 26.14 38.89 -1.06
N GLY A 8 26.92 37.94 -1.61
CA GLY A 8 27.66 36.97 -0.81
C GLY A 8 26.79 35.93 -0.12
N GLU A 9 25.47 35.95 -0.33
CA GLU A 9 24.50 35.03 0.22
C GLU A 9 23.64 34.45 -0.90
N ALA A 10 23.45 33.13 -0.90
CA ALA A 10 22.47 32.45 -1.75
C ALA A 10 21.63 31.50 -0.92
N LYS A 11 20.30 31.57 -1.08
CA LYS A 11 19.37 30.62 -0.45
C LYS A 11 18.89 29.65 -1.50
N ILE A 12 19.12 28.37 -1.22
CA ILE A 12 18.64 27.25 -2.06
C ILE A 12 17.64 26.45 -1.25
N GLN A 13 16.44 26.25 -1.78
CA GLN A 13 15.43 25.40 -1.19
C GLN A 13 15.42 24.06 -1.94
N LEU A 14 15.65 22.97 -1.20
CA LEU A 14 15.50 21.60 -1.69
C LEU A 14 14.22 20.98 -1.09
N ILE A 15 13.28 20.63 -1.96
CA ILE A 15 12.04 19.96 -1.53
C ILE A 15 12.14 18.50 -1.92
N THR A 16 12.00 17.60 -0.94
CA THR A 16 11.98 16.16 -1.16
C THR A 16 10.78 15.54 -0.46
N ASP A 17 10.26 14.44 -1.01
CA ASP A 17 9.20 13.67 -0.38
C ASP A 17 9.73 13.00 0.90
N GLY A 18 9.17 13.36 2.04
CA GLY A 18 9.51 12.82 3.37
C GLY A 18 8.66 11.63 3.78
N SER A 19 7.76 11.15 2.95
CA SER A 19 6.88 10.01 3.26
C SER A 19 7.66 8.71 3.45
N ASP A 20 8.80 8.55 2.75
CA ASP A 20 9.82 7.53 3.03
C ASP A 20 11.05 8.17 3.69
N PRO A 21 11.26 7.98 5.00
CA PRO A 21 12.38 8.57 5.72
C PRO A 21 13.77 8.12 5.22
N ASN A 22 13.87 6.90 4.71
CA ASN A 22 15.15 6.35 4.23
C ASN A 22 15.53 7.00 2.89
N GLN A 23 14.57 7.13 1.98
CA GLN A 23 14.75 7.78 0.70
C GLN A 23 15.05 9.28 0.90
N ALA A 24 14.28 9.95 1.75
CA ALA A 24 14.48 11.36 2.06
C ALA A 24 15.88 11.62 2.62
N ARG A 25 16.35 10.82 3.59
CA ARG A 25 17.71 10.93 4.14
C ARG A 25 18.79 10.71 3.08
N THR A 26 18.60 9.76 2.18
CA THR A 26 19.54 9.47 1.10
C THR A 26 19.64 10.65 0.14
N ILE A 27 18.51 11.22 -0.29
CA ILE A 27 18.48 12.38 -1.18
C ILE A 27 19.11 13.59 -0.51
N ILE A 28 18.79 13.86 0.76
CA ILE A 28 19.38 14.95 1.53
C ILE A 28 20.89 14.74 1.67
N GLY A 29 21.35 13.51 1.93
CA GLY A 29 22.76 13.17 2.02
C GLY A 29 23.51 13.47 0.71
N TYR A 30 22.96 13.09 -0.44
CA TYR A 30 23.54 13.43 -1.75
C TYR A 30 23.54 14.92 -2.02
N ALA A 31 22.46 15.62 -1.74
CA ALA A 31 22.38 17.05 -1.93
C ALA A 31 23.42 17.80 -1.04
N THR A 32 23.55 17.40 0.22
CA THR A 32 24.54 17.95 1.13
C THR A 32 25.97 17.68 0.65
N ALA A 33 26.26 16.49 0.13
CA ALA A 33 27.56 16.15 -0.44
C ALA A 33 27.90 17.01 -1.68
N VAL A 34 26.92 17.25 -2.55
CA VAL A 34 27.09 18.14 -3.72
C VAL A 34 27.36 19.56 -3.27
N LEU A 35 26.57 20.08 -2.30
CA LEU A 35 26.78 21.41 -1.74
C LEU A 35 28.18 21.56 -1.09
N SER A 36 28.60 20.55 -0.32
CA SER A 36 29.93 20.54 0.29
C SER A 36 31.05 20.56 -0.76
N SER A 37 30.92 19.77 -1.82
CA SER A 37 31.91 19.73 -2.90
C SER A 37 31.99 21.08 -3.67
N TYR A 38 30.84 21.72 -3.82
CA TYR A 38 30.78 23.09 -4.43
C TYR A 38 31.42 24.15 -3.51
N GLN A 39 31.13 24.06 -2.20
CA GLN A 39 31.77 24.92 -1.21
C GLN A 39 33.31 24.80 -1.21
N GLU A 40 33.85 23.59 -1.29
CA GLU A 40 35.30 23.36 -1.40
C GLU A 40 35.90 24.01 -2.65
N ARG A 41 35.20 23.97 -3.78
CA ARG A 41 35.64 24.65 -5.01
C ARG A 41 35.66 26.16 -4.84
N LEU A 42 34.60 26.74 -4.27
CA LEU A 42 34.55 28.21 -4.01
C LEU A 42 35.63 28.65 -3.05
N LEU A 43 35.93 27.86 -1.99
CA LEU A 43 37.03 28.16 -1.07
C LEU A 43 38.40 28.16 -1.76
N LYS A 44 38.62 27.26 -2.72
CA LYS A 44 39.87 27.17 -3.48
C LYS A 44 40.03 28.35 -4.45
N GLU A 45 38.93 28.84 -5.06
CA GLU A 45 38.93 29.88 -6.05
C GLU A 45 38.97 31.28 -5.44
N HIS A 46 38.24 31.55 -4.37
CA HIS A 46 37.95 32.90 -3.87
C HIS A 46 38.61 33.28 -2.55
N ARG A 47 39.32 32.35 -1.88
CA ARG A 47 39.99 32.60 -0.57
C ARG A 47 39.06 33.16 0.54
N ALA A 48 37.76 33.24 0.31
CA ALA A 48 36.77 33.71 1.29
C ALA A 48 36.06 32.51 1.95
N PRO A 49 35.82 32.55 3.26
CA PRO A 49 35.06 31.50 3.94
C PRO A 49 33.58 31.62 3.51
N VAL A 50 33.19 30.82 2.55
CA VAL A 50 31.77 30.66 2.18
C VAL A 50 31.21 29.53 3.03
N LEU A 51 30.33 29.84 3.97
CA LEU A 51 29.66 28.86 4.81
C LEU A 51 28.27 28.51 4.24
N ILE A 52 28.12 27.33 3.67
CA ILE A 52 26.83 26.83 3.25
C ILE A 52 26.23 26.07 4.43
N GLN A 53 25.15 26.60 5.02
CA GLN A 53 24.39 25.93 6.08
C GLN A 53 23.18 25.26 5.43
N ALA A 54 23.13 23.93 5.50
CA ALA A 54 21.97 23.16 5.06
C ALA A 54 21.03 22.95 6.25
N GLU A 55 19.91 23.67 6.29
CA GLU A 55 18.84 23.41 7.25
C GLU A 55 17.85 22.41 6.65
N THR A 56 17.76 21.23 7.26
CA THR A 56 16.83 20.20 6.83
C THR A 56 15.53 20.29 7.64
N ARG A 57 14.41 20.52 6.98
CA ARG A 57 13.09 20.54 7.59
C ARG A 57 12.18 19.50 6.93
N MET A 58 11.84 18.45 7.66
CA MET A 58 10.86 17.46 7.21
C MET A 58 9.45 17.95 7.54
N LEU A 59 8.58 18.09 6.54
CA LEU A 59 7.24 18.65 6.71
C LEU A 59 6.26 17.66 7.35
N TYR A 60 6.25 16.40 6.89
CA TYR A 60 5.24 15.41 7.31
C TYR A 60 5.76 14.41 8.35
N ASN A 61 7.05 14.31 8.54
CA ASN A 61 7.68 13.41 9.51
C ASN A 61 8.91 14.05 10.15
N PRO A 62 8.74 15.07 11.01
CA PRO A 62 9.85 15.85 11.58
C PRO A 62 10.85 14.99 12.36
N GLN A 63 10.36 13.91 12.98
CA GLN A 63 11.18 12.98 13.79
C GLN A 63 11.80 11.85 12.97
N ALA A 64 11.52 11.79 11.64
CA ALA A 64 11.97 10.73 10.75
C ALA A 64 11.64 9.32 11.29
N LYS A 65 10.44 9.15 11.90
CA LYS A 65 9.98 7.86 12.43
C LYS A 65 9.69 6.91 11.26
N SER A 66 10.33 5.74 11.26
CA SER A 66 10.07 4.70 10.23
C SER A 66 8.64 4.18 10.28
N ALA A 67 7.96 4.27 11.43
CA ALA A 67 6.58 3.85 11.59
C ALA A 67 5.60 4.53 10.60
N TYR A 68 5.84 5.79 10.24
CA TYR A 68 5.01 6.55 9.30
C TYR A 68 5.01 5.93 7.90
N HIS A 69 6.11 5.28 7.52
CA HIS A 69 6.23 4.57 6.25
C HIS A 69 5.71 3.12 6.37
N PHE A 70 6.06 2.43 7.47
CA PHE A 70 5.77 1.01 7.63
C PHE A 70 4.31 0.71 7.95
N VAL A 71 3.63 1.54 8.77
CA VAL A 71 2.25 1.25 9.21
C VAL A 71 1.28 1.13 8.03
N PRO A 72 1.16 2.11 7.10
CA PRO A 72 0.30 1.95 5.94
C PRO A 72 0.65 0.74 5.07
N GLY A 73 1.94 0.43 4.97
CA GLY A 73 2.44 -0.71 4.21
C GLY A 73 2.05 -2.05 4.81
N VAL A 74 2.32 -2.23 6.09
CA VAL A 74 1.98 -3.46 6.83
C VAL A 74 0.46 -3.65 6.89
N MET A 75 -0.31 -2.57 7.07
CA MET A 75 -1.77 -2.59 7.02
C MET A 75 -2.27 -3.17 5.69
N GLY A 76 -1.70 -2.72 4.55
CA GLY A 76 -2.04 -3.27 3.24
C GLY A 76 -1.71 -4.75 3.09
N ILE A 77 -0.54 -5.19 3.58
CA ILE A 77 -0.14 -6.60 3.51
C ILE A 77 -1.06 -7.47 4.38
N ILE A 78 -1.28 -7.10 5.64
CA ILE A 78 -2.09 -7.86 6.58
C ILE A 78 -3.51 -8.03 6.05
N LEU A 79 -4.15 -6.93 5.63
CA LEU A 79 -5.51 -6.98 5.08
C LEU A 79 -5.58 -7.87 3.83
N THR A 80 -4.60 -7.76 2.91
CA THR A 80 -4.58 -8.62 1.72
C THR A 80 -4.47 -10.09 2.09
N LEU A 81 -3.52 -10.43 2.97
CA LEU A 81 -3.27 -11.82 3.35
C LEU A 81 -4.45 -12.42 4.08
N ILE A 82 -4.95 -11.75 5.13
CA ILE A 82 -6.06 -12.28 5.93
C ILE A 82 -7.31 -12.41 5.07
N CYS A 83 -7.71 -11.36 4.35
CA CYS A 83 -8.92 -11.41 3.53
C CYS A 83 -8.84 -12.47 2.44
N ALA A 84 -7.76 -12.47 1.65
CA ALA A 84 -7.64 -13.40 0.52
C ALA A 84 -7.44 -14.84 0.99
N MET A 85 -6.57 -15.07 1.97
CA MET A 85 -6.29 -16.41 2.47
C MET A 85 -7.52 -17.04 3.14
N MET A 86 -8.19 -16.31 4.05
CA MET A 86 -9.36 -16.83 4.75
C MET A 86 -10.51 -17.11 3.79
N THR A 87 -10.75 -16.23 2.81
CA THR A 87 -11.77 -16.46 1.78
C THR A 87 -11.45 -17.67 0.92
N ALA A 88 -10.20 -17.81 0.47
CA ALA A 88 -9.78 -18.94 -0.35
C ALA A 88 -9.94 -20.27 0.42
N ILE A 89 -9.43 -20.33 1.66
CA ILE A 89 -9.55 -21.53 2.52
C ILE A 89 -11.01 -21.88 2.78
N ALA A 90 -11.86 -20.90 3.09
CA ALA A 90 -13.26 -21.15 3.41
C ALA A 90 -14.03 -21.79 2.25
N ILE A 91 -13.74 -21.37 1.02
CA ILE A 91 -14.41 -21.91 -0.17
C ILE A 91 -13.84 -23.26 -0.55
N VAL A 92 -12.50 -23.41 -0.51
CA VAL A 92 -11.84 -24.67 -0.83
C VAL A 92 -12.21 -25.77 0.19
N ARG A 93 -12.36 -25.40 1.47
CA ARG A 93 -12.80 -26.33 2.51
C ARG A 93 -14.15 -26.97 2.19
N GLU A 94 -15.16 -26.21 1.75
CA GLU A 94 -16.46 -26.74 1.38
C GLU A 94 -16.34 -27.74 0.22
N ARG A 95 -15.43 -27.48 -0.71
CA ARG A 95 -15.15 -28.36 -1.84
C ARG A 95 -14.45 -29.64 -1.39
N GLU A 96 -13.43 -29.52 -0.57
CA GLU A 96 -12.62 -30.64 -0.06
C GLU A 96 -13.46 -31.60 0.81
N MET A 97 -14.42 -31.04 1.55
CA MET A 97 -15.36 -31.82 2.40
C MET A 97 -16.58 -32.41 1.64
N GLY A 98 -16.71 -32.10 0.34
CA GLY A 98 -17.85 -32.53 -0.48
C GLY A 98 -19.17 -31.80 -0.17
N THR A 99 -19.17 -30.85 0.74
CA THR A 99 -20.38 -30.10 1.15
C THR A 99 -20.80 -29.07 0.07
N MET A 100 -19.90 -28.73 -0.85
CA MET A 100 -20.21 -27.83 -1.96
C MET A 100 -21.30 -28.40 -2.87
N GLU A 101 -21.30 -29.71 -3.14
CA GLU A 101 -22.33 -30.38 -3.95
C GLU A 101 -23.72 -30.27 -3.32
N VAL A 102 -23.79 -30.39 -2.00
CA VAL A 102 -25.04 -30.24 -1.25
C VAL A 102 -25.56 -28.81 -1.31
N LEU A 103 -24.66 -27.82 -1.22
CA LEU A 103 -25.02 -26.42 -1.34
C LEU A 103 -25.52 -26.08 -2.75
N LEU A 104 -24.96 -26.72 -3.78
CA LEU A 104 -25.35 -26.51 -5.18
C LEU A 104 -26.65 -27.27 -5.55
N ALA A 105 -26.95 -28.36 -4.92
CA ALA A 105 -28.22 -29.06 -5.07
C ALA A 105 -29.42 -28.28 -4.47
N SER A 106 -29.13 -27.28 -3.62
CA SER A 106 -30.12 -26.37 -3.06
C SER A 106 -30.56 -25.35 -4.11
N PRO A 107 -31.83 -24.88 -4.12
CA PRO A 107 -32.32 -23.86 -5.04
C PRO A 107 -31.78 -22.44 -4.79
N ILE A 108 -30.59 -22.33 -4.16
CA ILE A 108 -29.95 -21.06 -3.80
C ILE A 108 -29.03 -20.62 -4.95
N ARG A 109 -29.11 -19.35 -5.32
CA ARG A 109 -28.21 -18.79 -6.36
C ARG A 109 -26.75 -18.80 -5.84
N PRO A 110 -25.77 -19.18 -6.67
CA PRO A 110 -24.35 -19.23 -6.27
C PRO A 110 -23.82 -17.94 -5.64
N LEU A 111 -24.36 -16.80 -6.05
CA LEU A 111 -24.02 -15.50 -5.49
C LEU A 111 -24.27 -15.41 -3.98
N TYR A 112 -25.37 -15.97 -3.49
CA TYR A 112 -25.69 -15.95 -2.06
C TYR A 112 -24.73 -16.83 -1.24
N ILE A 113 -24.24 -17.92 -1.82
CA ILE A 113 -23.24 -18.78 -1.20
C ILE A 113 -21.93 -18.00 -1.02
N ILE A 114 -21.50 -17.28 -2.06
CA ILE A 114 -20.30 -16.44 -2.02
C ILE A 114 -20.45 -15.33 -0.99
N LEU A 115 -21.58 -14.61 -0.99
CA LEU A 115 -21.83 -13.54 -0.03
C LEU A 115 -21.89 -14.05 1.41
N ALA A 116 -22.54 -15.18 1.65
CA ALA A 116 -22.61 -15.80 2.99
C ALA A 116 -21.23 -16.14 3.54
N LYS A 117 -20.28 -16.48 2.68
CA LYS A 117 -18.87 -16.73 3.07
C LYS A 117 -18.06 -15.42 3.18
N ALA A 118 -18.30 -14.45 2.31
CA ALA A 118 -17.56 -13.20 2.31
C ALA A 118 -17.91 -12.28 3.49
N VAL A 119 -19.19 -12.22 3.90
CA VAL A 119 -19.65 -11.30 4.96
C VAL A 119 -18.95 -11.53 6.31
N PRO A 120 -18.79 -12.74 6.85
CA PRO A 120 -18.06 -12.96 8.09
C PRO A 120 -16.59 -12.51 8.01
N TYR A 121 -15.92 -12.77 6.87
CA TYR A 121 -14.53 -12.36 6.68
C TYR A 121 -14.38 -10.86 6.47
N PHE A 122 -15.37 -10.22 5.85
CA PHE A 122 -15.44 -8.77 5.78
C PHE A 122 -15.54 -8.15 7.19
N ALA A 123 -16.42 -8.70 8.04
CA ALA A 123 -16.56 -8.24 9.43
C ALA A 123 -15.26 -8.46 10.24
N LEU A 124 -14.62 -9.62 10.08
CA LEU A 124 -13.34 -9.91 10.73
C LEU A 124 -12.25 -8.93 10.28
N SER A 125 -12.19 -8.64 8.99
CA SER A 125 -11.20 -7.70 8.44
C SER A 125 -11.42 -6.26 8.91
N LEU A 126 -12.66 -5.88 9.23
CA LEU A 126 -12.92 -4.59 9.89
C LEU A 126 -12.38 -4.56 11.32
N VAL A 127 -12.47 -5.67 12.05
CA VAL A 127 -11.87 -5.78 13.38
C VAL A 127 -10.35 -5.69 13.28
N ASP A 128 -9.73 -6.37 12.31
CA ASP A 128 -8.29 -6.28 12.04
C ASP A 128 -7.88 -4.84 11.71
N LEU A 129 -8.62 -4.16 10.83
CA LEU A 129 -8.39 -2.75 10.48
C LEU A 129 -8.41 -1.85 11.71
N ILE A 130 -9.45 -1.98 12.54
CA ILE A 130 -9.60 -1.19 13.77
C ILE A 130 -8.43 -1.49 14.72
N SER A 131 -8.07 -2.76 14.88
CA SER A 131 -6.95 -3.17 15.74
C SER A 131 -5.63 -2.57 15.29
N ILE A 132 -5.35 -2.59 13.97
CA ILE A 132 -4.13 -1.98 13.42
C ILE A 132 -4.14 -0.48 13.62
N LEU A 133 -5.26 0.20 13.40
CA LEU A 133 -5.37 1.65 13.61
C LEU A 133 -5.17 2.04 15.07
N LEU A 134 -5.74 1.28 16.01
CA LEU A 134 -5.52 1.49 17.43
C LEU A 134 -4.05 1.30 17.82
N LEU A 135 -3.42 0.23 17.37
CA LEU A 135 -1.99 -0.01 17.59
C LEU A 135 -1.13 1.10 16.98
N SER A 136 -1.46 1.56 15.76
CA SER A 136 -0.72 2.62 15.11
C SER A 136 -0.79 3.95 15.86
N ALA A 137 -1.97 4.30 16.38
CA ALA A 137 -2.20 5.55 17.07
C ALA A 137 -1.64 5.55 18.50
N PHE A 138 -1.88 4.46 19.28
CA PHE A 138 -1.56 4.43 20.71
C PHE A 138 -0.18 3.85 21.03
N VAL A 139 0.38 2.98 20.18
CA VAL A 139 1.67 2.31 20.43
C VAL A 139 2.79 2.90 19.58
N LEU A 140 2.51 3.23 18.31
CA LEU A 140 3.51 3.69 17.38
C LEU A 140 3.51 5.21 17.18
N ASP A 141 2.59 5.95 17.81
CA ASP A 141 2.41 7.39 17.68
C ASP A 141 2.35 7.84 16.20
N VAL A 142 1.68 7.08 15.36
CA VAL A 142 1.45 7.47 13.98
C VAL A 142 0.17 8.28 13.91
N PRO A 143 0.23 9.57 13.51
CA PRO A 143 -0.94 10.41 13.46
C PRO A 143 -1.90 10.00 12.35
N ILE A 144 -3.17 10.30 12.52
CA ILE A 144 -4.18 10.23 11.48
C ILE A 144 -4.63 11.66 11.22
N GLU A 145 -3.87 12.38 10.36
CA GLU A 145 -4.13 13.79 10.05
C GLU A 145 -5.34 13.99 9.14
N GLY A 146 -5.72 12.97 8.39
CA GLY A 146 -6.82 13.02 7.45
C GLY A 146 -8.16 12.55 8.00
N SER A 147 -9.17 12.51 7.12
CA SER A 147 -10.51 12.07 7.48
C SER A 147 -10.59 10.58 7.77
N LEU A 148 -11.00 10.20 8.97
CA LEU A 148 -11.27 8.80 9.34
C LEU A 148 -12.32 8.17 8.42
N PHE A 149 -13.34 8.93 8.03
CA PHE A 149 -14.38 8.42 7.14
C PHE A 149 -13.82 8.02 5.77
N LEU A 150 -12.93 8.84 5.20
CA LEU A 150 -12.24 8.54 3.95
C LEU A 150 -11.32 7.31 4.11
N LEU A 151 -10.59 7.23 5.22
CA LEU A 151 -9.72 6.10 5.54
C LEU A 151 -10.52 4.78 5.59
N PHE A 152 -11.62 4.77 6.35
CA PHE A 152 -12.48 3.58 6.41
C PHE A 152 -13.10 3.24 5.06
N GLY A 153 -13.57 4.22 4.28
CA GLY A 153 -14.14 4.01 2.95
C GLY A 153 -13.17 3.34 1.98
N VAL A 154 -11.94 3.84 1.91
CA VAL A 154 -10.88 3.26 1.06
C VAL A 154 -10.48 1.88 1.56
N SER A 155 -10.40 1.67 2.87
CA SER A 155 -10.08 0.36 3.46
C SER A 155 -11.17 -0.66 3.21
N MET A 156 -12.46 -0.30 3.30
CA MET A 156 -13.58 -1.18 2.95
C MET A 156 -13.52 -1.61 1.48
N LEU A 157 -13.24 -0.68 0.58
CA LEU A 157 -13.06 -0.97 -0.85
C LEU A 157 -11.91 -1.96 -1.05
N TYR A 158 -10.79 -1.75 -0.35
CA TYR A 158 -9.64 -2.64 -0.42
C TYR A 158 -9.90 -4.03 0.16
N ILE A 159 -10.64 -4.13 1.27
CA ILE A 159 -11.08 -5.40 1.84
C ILE A 159 -11.93 -6.18 0.83
N LEU A 160 -12.90 -5.52 0.17
CA LEU A 160 -13.71 -6.16 -0.89
C LEU A 160 -12.84 -6.67 -2.04
N LEU A 161 -11.83 -5.91 -2.44
CA LEU A 161 -10.87 -6.33 -3.45
C LEU A 161 -10.10 -7.57 -3.00
N ALA A 162 -9.57 -7.58 -1.77
CA ALA A 162 -8.79 -8.69 -1.23
C ALA A 162 -9.64 -9.96 -1.04
N LEU A 163 -10.90 -9.83 -0.62
CA LEU A 163 -11.85 -10.96 -0.59
C LEU A 163 -12.10 -11.53 -2.00
N SER A 164 -12.19 -10.66 -3.01
CA SER A 164 -12.37 -11.07 -4.41
C SER A 164 -11.13 -11.78 -4.96
N LEU A 165 -9.92 -11.37 -4.54
CA LEU A 165 -8.68 -12.11 -4.83
C LEU A 165 -8.70 -13.50 -4.21
N GLY A 166 -9.13 -13.63 -2.96
CA GLY A 166 -9.29 -14.92 -2.30
C GLY A 166 -10.28 -15.84 -3.02
N LEU A 167 -11.41 -15.28 -3.47
CA LEU A 167 -12.38 -16.00 -4.29
C LEU A 167 -11.74 -16.47 -5.62
N MET A 168 -10.96 -15.64 -6.27
CA MET A 168 -10.24 -16.02 -7.50
C MET A 168 -9.24 -17.15 -7.24
N ILE A 169 -8.44 -17.06 -6.17
CA ILE A 169 -7.49 -18.12 -5.79
C ILE A 169 -8.22 -19.43 -5.52
N SER A 170 -9.36 -19.42 -4.83
CA SER A 170 -10.14 -20.61 -4.55
C SER A 170 -10.60 -21.36 -5.80
N THR A 171 -10.69 -20.67 -6.95
CA THR A 171 -11.01 -21.31 -8.24
C THR A 171 -9.82 -22.03 -8.87
N LEU A 172 -8.60 -21.76 -8.43
CA LEU A 172 -7.36 -22.29 -9.03
C LEU A 172 -6.80 -23.49 -8.24
N VAL A 173 -7.20 -23.66 -6.98
CA VAL A 173 -6.64 -24.67 -6.08
C VAL A 173 -7.72 -25.63 -5.58
N GLU A 174 -7.31 -26.84 -5.17
CA GLU A 174 -8.24 -27.93 -4.79
C GLU A 174 -8.16 -28.33 -3.33
N SER A 175 -7.09 -27.96 -2.61
CA SER A 175 -6.94 -28.27 -1.19
C SER A 175 -6.71 -27.02 -0.34
N GLN A 176 -7.11 -27.08 0.94
CA GLN A 176 -6.92 -25.99 1.91
C GLN A 176 -5.44 -25.62 2.05
N VAL A 177 -4.56 -26.63 2.07
CA VAL A 177 -3.11 -26.40 2.15
C VAL A 177 -2.61 -25.68 0.92
N ALA A 178 -3.05 -26.05 -0.28
CA ALA A 178 -2.70 -25.35 -1.51
C ALA A 178 -3.26 -23.93 -1.52
N ALA A 179 -4.47 -23.70 -1.00
CA ALA A 179 -5.05 -22.35 -0.86
C ALA A 179 -4.23 -21.49 0.08
N MET A 180 -3.80 -22.00 1.22
CA MET A 180 -2.98 -21.29 2.18
C MET A 180 -1.60 -20.93 1.60
N LEU A 181 -0.92 -21.90 0.99
CA LEU A 181 0.41 -21.69 0.41
C LEU A 181 0.37 -20.73 -0.78
N SER A 182 -0.59 -20.92 -1.69
CA SER A 182 -0.73 -20.05 -2.87
C SER A 182 -1.10 -18.62 -2.48
N SER A 183 -2.04 -18.44 -1.54
CA SER A 183 -2.39 -17.10 -1.05
C SER A 183 -1.20 -16.43 -0.33
N GLY A 184 -0.51 -17.17 0.56
CA GLY A 184 0.64 -16.64 1.27
C GLY A 184 1.79 -16.28 0.32
N MET A 185 2.25 -17.21 -0.49
CA MET A 185 3.41 -16.99 -1.36
C MET A 185 3.10 -16.08 -2.55
N ALA A 186 1.96 -16.30 -3.23
CA ALA A 186 1.63 -15.54 -4.43
C ALA A 186 1.19 -14.11 -4.15
N LEU A 187 0.71 -13.80 -2.95
CA LEU A 187 0.32 -12.44 -2.60
C LEU A 187 1.37 -11.73 -1.75
N MET A 188 2.01 -12.39 -0.78
CA MET A 188 2.94 -11.73 0.14
C MET A 188 4.20 -11.23 -0.57
N ALA A 189 4.90 -12.11 -1.31
CA ALA A 189 6.17 -11.75 -1.92
C ALA A 189 6.03 -10.62 -2.98
N PRO A 190 5.11 -10.71 -3.95
CA PRO A 190 4.89 -9.59 -4.88
C PRO A 190 4.41 -8.33 -4.19
N THR A 191 3.54 -8.44 -3.17
CA THR A 191 3.07 -7.26 -2.43
C THR A 191 4.22 -6.57 -1.72
N MET A 192 5.11 -7.28 -1.05
CA MET A 192 6.28 -6.68 -0.38
C MET A 192 7.20 -5.95 -1.36
N ILE A 193 7.43 -6.53 -2.55
CA ILE A 193 8.36 -5.97 -3.53
C ILE A 193 7.74 -4.82 -4.33
N PHE A 194 6.53 -5.02 -4.86
CA PHE A 194 5.92 -4.12 -5.86
C PHE A 194 4.93 -3.11 -5.28
N SER A 195 4.69 -3.10 -3.98
CA SER A 195 3.77 -2.14 -3.35
C SER A 195 4.40 -0.80 -2.99
N GLY A 196 5.73 -0.66 -3.11
CA GLY A 196 6.46 0.51 -2.64
C GLY A 196 6.70 0.50 -1.12
N LEU A 197 6.60 -0.68 -0.46
CA LEU A 197 6.90 -0.80 0.95
C LEU A 197 8.40 -0.96 1.21
N MET A 198 9.04 -1.91 0.52
CA MET A 198 10.49 -2.17 0.70
C MET A 198 11.34 -1.31 -0.22
N PHE A 199 10.92 -1.14 -1.46
CA PHE A 199 11.65 -0.39 -2.47
C PHE A 199 10.77 0.70 -3.05
N PRO A 200 11.26 1.95 -3.15
CA PRO A 200 10.55 3.02 -3.83
C PRO A 200 10.27 2.63 -5.30
N ILE A 201 9.05 2.82 -5.75
CA ILE A 201 8.63 2.40 -7.10
C ILE A 201 9.40 3.18 -8.17
N GLU A 202 9.72 4.45 -7.88
CA GLU A 202 10.44 5.35 -8.78
C GLU A 202 11.88 4.87 -9.06
N SER A 203 12.48 4.12 -8.11
CA SER A 203 13.82 3.55 -8.25
C SER A 203 13.86 2.25 -9.05
N MET A 204 12.70 1.67 -9.37
CA MET A 204 12.61 0.43 -10.12
C MET A 204 12.76 0.67 -11.64
N PRO A 205 13.30 -0.32 -12.40
CA PRO A 205 13.23 -0.31 -13.85
C PRO A 205 11.79 -0.15 -14.36
N VAL A 206 11.60 0.55 -15.49
CA VAL A 206 10.28 0.89 -16.06
C VAL A 206 9.37 -0.34 -16.18
N VAL A 207 9.91 -1.49 -16.56
CA VAL A 207 9.15 -2.75 -16.70
C VAL A 207 8.53 -3.15 -15.34
N LEU A 208 9.30 -3.06 -14.24
CA LEU A 208 8.81 -3.41 -12.91
C LEU A 208 7.80 -2.37 -12.38
N GLN A 209 7.93 -1.11 -12.77
CA GLN A 209 6.92 -0.09 -12.47
C GLN A 209 5.56 -0.44 -13.09
N TRP A 210 5.54 -0.94 -14.34
CA TRP A 210 4.32 -1.42 -14.98
C TRP A 210 3.71 -2.63 -14.24
N VAL A 211 4.53 -3.60 -13.85
CA VAL A 211 4.07 -4.74 -13.04
C VAL A 211 3.50 -4.26 -11.70
N SER A 212 4.14 -3.29 -11.07
CA SER A 212 3.70 -2.69 -9.82
C SER A 212 2.29 -2.05 -9.95
N THR A 213 1.91 -1.48 -11.11
CA THR A 213 0.56 -0.92 -11.30
C THR A 213 -0.54 -1.97 -11.22
N LEU A 214 -0.22 -3.23 -11.48
CA LEU A 214 -1.16 -4.34 -11.37
C LEU A 214 -1.37 -4.82 -9.92
N MET A 215 -0.52 -4.37 -8.98
CA MET A 215 -0.61 -4.75 -7.58
C MET A 215 -1.60 -3.86 -6.81
N PRO A 216 -2.72 -4.40 -6.30
CA PRO A 216 -3.70 -3.59 -5.58
C PRO A 216 -3.15 -2.90 -4.34
N ALA A 217 -2.23 -3.58 -3.64
CA ALA A 217 -1.61 -3.07 -2.43
C ALA A 217 -0.84 -1.77 -2.65
N ARG A 218 -0.25 -1.56 -3.83
CA ARG A 218 0.40 -0.30 -4.22
C ARG A 218 -0.54 0.89 -4.06
N TRP A 219 -1.73 0.78 -4.65
CA TRP A 219 -2.72 1.86 -4.64
C TRP A 219 -3.28 2.12 -3.24
N TYR A 220 -3.53 1.04 -2.50
CA TYR A 220 -4.00 1.15 -1.12
C TYR A 220 -2.97 1.81 -0.21
N ILE A 221 -1.72 1.36 -0.26
CA ILE A 221 -0.63 1.90 0.57
C ILE A 221 -0.38 3.37 0.23
N ALA A 222 -0.39 3.74 -1.06
CA ALA A 222 -0.27 5.13 -1.49
C ALA A 222 -1.42 5.98 -0.94
N ALA A 223 -2.67 5.50 -1.05
CA ALA A 223 -3.84 6.17 -0.49
C ALA A 223 -3.72 6.36 1.02
N MET A 224 -3.35 5.31 1.75
CA MET A 224 -3.23 5.37 3.21
C MET A 224 -2.13 6.33 3.66
N ARG A 225 -0.99 6.39 2.98
CA ARG A 225 0.06 7.38 3.27
C ARG A 225 -0.44 8.80 3.08
N LYS A 226 -1.13 9.06 1.97
CA LYS A 226 -1.71 10.39 1.69
C LYS A 226 -2.74 10.79 2.76
N ILE A 227 -3.64 9.87 3.15
CA ILE A 227 -4.68 10.14 4.13
C ILE A 227 -4.09 10.27 5.54
N MET A 228 -3.34 9.28 6.01
CA MET A 228 -2.88 9.24 7.40
C MET A 228 -1.82 10.30 7.70
N ILE A 229 -0.84 10.46 6.79
CA ILE A 229 0.36 11.25 7.08
C ILE A 229 0.28 12.65 6.50
N GLN A 230 -0.25 12.79 5.27
CA GLN A 230 -0.32 14.08 4.59
C GLN A 230 -1.65 14.81 4.85
N GLY A 231 -2.61 14.18 5.52
CA GLY A 231 -3.93 14.76 5.76
C GLY A 231 -4.72 15.03 4.47
N ALA A 232 -4.43 14.27 3.41
CA ALA A 232 -5.00 14.52 2.09
C ALA A 232 -6.51 14.26 2.07
N GLY A 233 -7.26 15.15 1.44
CA GLY A 233 -8.68 15.00 1.16
C GLY A 233 -8.96 14.12 -0.06
N LEU A 234 -10.24 13.86 -0.32
CA LEU A 234 -10.74 12.96 -1.36
C LEU A 234 -10.17 13.29 -2.76
N VAL A 235 -10.05 14.56 -3.10
CA VAL A 235 -9.54 15.04 -4.40
C VAL A 235 -8.11 14.57 -4.69
N HIS A 236 -7.28 14.42 -3.66
CA HIS A 236 -5.88 14.01 -3.80
C HIS A 236 -5.68 12.49 -3.84
N VAL A 237 -6.75 11.73 -3.58
CA VAL A 237 -6.74 10.24 -3.49
C VAL A 237 -7.66 9.62 -4.54
N GLU A 238 -8.24 10.43 -5.42
CA GLU A 238 -9.21 9.97 -6.44
C GLU A 238 -8.61 8.94 -7.39
N THR A 239 -7.34 9.10 -7.79
CA THR A 239 -6.64 8.18 -8.68
C THR A 239 -6.51 6.79 -8.06
N GLU A 240 -6.13 6.71 -6.79
CA GLU A 240 -6.00 5.48 -6.05
C GLU A 240 -7.36 4.79 -5.85
N ILE A 241 -8.39 5.57 -5.51
CA ILE A 241 -9.76 5.06 -5.35
C ILE A 241 -10.28 4.52 -6.68
N LEU A 242 -10.05 5.23 -7.77
CA LEU A 242 -10.48 4.81 -9.10
C LEU A 242 -9.78 3.51 -9.52
N ALA A 243 -8.46 3.41 -9.31
CA ALA A 243 -7.70 2.20 -9.57
C ALA A 243 -8.21 1.01 -8.76
N LEU A 244 -8.42 1.19 -7.45
CA LEU A 244 -8.95 0.14 -6.57
C LEU A 244 -10.37 -0.27 -6.99
N THR A 245 -11.24 0.68 -7.34
CA THR A 245 -12.62 0.40 -7.77
C THR A 245 -12.63 -0.39 -9.07
N LEU A 246 -11.80 0.00 -10.04
CA LEU A 246 -11.68 -0.71 -11.31
C LEU A 246 -11.19 -2.14 -11.09
N MET A 247 -10.11 -2.31 -10.32
CA MET A 247 -9.56 -3.63 -9.99
C MET A 247 -10.57 -4.50 -9.26
N THR A 248 -11.28 -3.95 -8.27
CA THR A 248 -12.33 -4.67 -7.53
C THR A 248 -13.43 -5.15 -8.47
N SER A 249 -13.91 -4.28 -9.34
CA SER A 249 -14.97 -4.60 -10.30
C SER A 249 -14.54 -5.72 -11.26
N VAL A 250 -13.34 -5.62 -11.81
CA VAL A 250 -12.77 -6.65 -12.71
C VAL A 250 -12.61 -7.99 -11.98
N LEU A 251 -12.05 -7.98 -10.77
CA LEU A 251 -11.86 -9.22 -9.98
C LEU A 251 -13.17 -9.87 -9.60
N ILE A 252 -14.18 -9.11 -9.20
CA ILE A 252 -15.51 -9.64 -8.91
C ILE A 252 -16.12 -10.30 -10.16
N LEU A 253 -16.09 -9.63 -11.30
CA LEU A 253 -16.61 -10.15 -12.56
C LEU A 253 -15.91 -11.46 -12.97
N VAL A 254 -14.58 -11.46 -12.96
CA VAL A 254 -13.77 -12.64 -13.32
C VAL A 254 -14.02 -13.79 -12.34
N SER A 255 -14.09 -13.50 -11.04
CA SER A 255 -14.33 -14.52 -10.01
C SER A 255 -15.72 -15.15 -10.15
N LEU A 256 -16.75 -14.33 -10.38
CA LEU A 256 -18.12 -14.83 -10.59
C LEU A 256 -18.23 -15.67 -11.87
N TYR A 257 -17.59 -15.25 -12.95
CA TYR A 257 -17.59 -15.99 -14.21
C TYR A 257 -16.90 -17.35 -14.06
N LYS A 258 -15.70 -17.40 -13.46
CA LYS A 258 -14.97 -18.65 -13.23
C LYS A 258 -15.67 -19.58 -12.23
N PHE A 259 -16.31 -18.99 -11.22
CA PHE A 259 -17.06 -19.76 -10.25
C PHE A 259 -18.24 -20.49 -10.91
N LYS A 260 -18.98 -19.81 -11.79
CA LYS A 260 -20.10 -20.40 -12.55
C LYS A 260 -19.64 -21.52 -13.48
N THR A 261 -18.57 -21.32 -14.28
CA THR A 261 -18.08 -22.32 -15.24
C THR A 261 -17.46 -23.57 -14.60
N ARG A 262 -17.10 -23.52 -13.33
CA ARG A 262 -16.54 -24.69 -12.61
C ARG A 262 -17.62 -25.50 -11.88
N LEU A 263 -18.85 -25.03 -11.90
CA LEU A 263 -20.03 -25.69 -11.33
C LEU A 263 -20.89 -26.40 -12.38
N GLU A 264 -20.68 -26.07 -13.67
CA GLU A 264 -21.17 -26.80 -14.84
C GLU A 264 -20.16 -27.92 -15.24
#